data_4b63aa2e77eb756a2aba8ab98a89300b
#
_entry.id   4b63aa2e77eb756a2aba8ab98a89300b
#
_cell.length_a   1.000
_cell.length_b   1.000
_cell.length_c   1.000
_cell.angle_alpha   90.00
_cell.angle_beta   90.00
_cell.angle_gamma   90.00
#
_symmetry.space_group_name_H-M   'P 1'
#
loop_
_entity.id
_entity.type
_entity.pdbx_description
1 polymer ?
#
loop_
_entity_poly.entity_id
_entity_poly.type
_entity_poly.pdbx_seq_one_letter_code
_entity_poly.pdbx_strand_id
1 'polypeptide(L)'
;MIVLSEPSLTVGLLHSGYCCQIVMVDDLYVSQYLQTMQMKRIETPDAPKPAGHYSQGVVHNGLVFVSGQLAIDPKTGEKKLGSIEEQTEQALSNVHGILKAAGSDWDKVLKMTLYVSDINLWGSVNEVYIRVLGEHRPARAVIPCGPLHYGFLIEIEAIGAVGE
;
A
#
# COMPACT_ATOMS: atom_id res chain seq x y z
N MET A 1 45.56 14.81 -12.21
CA MET A 1 45.44 13.37 -12.52
C MET A 1 44.26 12.87 -11.73
N ILE A 2 43.09 12.83 -12.38
CA ILE A 2 41.83 12.37 -11.76
C ILE A 2 41.84 10.85 -11.97
N VAL A 3 42.00 10.10 -10.87
CA VAL A 3 41.83 8.64 -10.89
C VAL A 3 40.35 8.38 -10.81
N LEU A 4 39.71 8.07 -11.93
CA LEU A 4 38.38 7.47 -11.96
C LEU A 4 38.51 6.05 -11.46
N SER A 5 38.01 5.75 -10.26
CA SER A 5 37.85 4.38 -9.80
C SER A 5 36.80 3.69 -10.68
N GLU A 6 37.18 2.65 -11.38
CA GLU A 6 36.25 1.81 -12.11
C GLU A 6 35.24 1.17 -11.15
N PRO A 7 33.93 1.11 -11.54
CA PRO A 7 32.96 0.39 -10.73
C PRO A 7 33.32 -1.10 -10.68
N SER A 8 33.32 -1.69 -9.50
CA SER A 8 33.58 -3.11 -9.32
C SER A 8 32.45 -3.91 -9.97
N LEU A 9 32.81 -4.82 -10.87
CA LEU A 9 31.90 -5.71 -11.60
C LEU A 9 31.76 -7.04 -10.84
N THR A 10 30.56 -7.37 -10.40
CA THR A 10 30.27 -8.68 -9.81
C THR A 10 29.92 -9.69 -10.90
N VAL A 11 30.60 -10.83 -10.96
CA VAL A 11 30.35 -11.91 -11.92
C VAL A 11 29.38 -12.91 -11.31
N GLY A 12 28.16 -12.97 -11.84
CA GLY A 12 27.16 -13.97 -11.49
C GLY A 12 27.14 -15.15 -12.48
N LEU A 13 27.22 -16.38 -11.99
CA LEU A 13 27.06 -17.60 -12.80
C LEU A 13 25.61 -18.07 -12.78
N LEU A 14 24.92 -17.94 -13.93
CA LEU A 14 23.62 -18.56 -14.14
C LEU A 14 23.82 -19.91 -14.87
N HIS A 15 23.48 -21.01 -14.20
CA HIS A 15 23.45 -22.35 -14.81
C HIS A 15 22.11 -22.54 -15.52
N SER A 16 22.09 -22.42 -16.82
CA SER A 16 21.07 -23.01 -17.68
C SER A 16 21.73 -24.05 -18.58
N GLY A 17 21.10 -25.21 -18.72
CA GLY A 17 21.69 -26.46 -19.18
C GLY A 17 22.39 -26.53 -20.54
N TYR A 18 22.70 -25.44 -21.22
CA TYR A 18 23.37 -25.47 -22.53
C TYR A 18 24.34 -24.32 -22.87
N CYS A 19 24.52 -23.33 -22.03
CA CYS A 19 25.56 -22.32 -22.25
C CYS A 19 25.83 -21.54 -20.96
N CYS A 20 27.09 -21.50 -20.56
CA CYS A 20 27.52 -20.64 -19.46
C CYS A 20 27.70 -19.22 -20.02
N GLN A 21 26.65 -18.38 -19.97
CA GLN A 21 26.78 -16.96 -20.27
C GLN A 21 27.20 -16.21 -19.02
N ILE A 22 28.37 -15.56 -19.09
CA ILE A 22 28.81 -14.61 -18.08
C ILE A 22 27.98 -13.32 -18.30
N VAL A 23 27.02 -13.06 -17.44
CA VAL A 23 26.30 -11.78 -17.42
C VAL A 23 27.04 -10.84 -16.48
N MET A 24 27.64 -9.79 -17.02
CA MET A 24 28.21 -8.71 -16.23
C MET A 24 27.08 -7.84 -15.74
N VAL A 25 26.86 -7.79 -14.44
CA VAL A 25 25.81 -6.97 -13.81
C VAL A 25 26.50 -5.84 -13.05
N ASP A 26 26.04 -4.62 -13.28
CA ASP A 26 26.56 -3.44 -12.58
C ASP A 26 26.24 -3.55 -11.08
N ASP A 27 27.21 -3.27 -10.21
CA ASP A 27 27.05 -3.27 -8.76
C ASP A 27 25.90 -2.33 -8.32
N LEU A 28 25.70 -1.25 -9.07
CA LEU A 28 24.59 -0.33 -8.84
C LEU A 28 23.24 -1.02 -9.07
N TYR A 29 23.12 -1.80 -10.14
CA TYR A 29 21.92 -2.57 -10.46
C TYR A 29 21.63 -3.64 -9.40
N VAL A 30 22.67 -4.37 -8.98
CA VAL A 30 22.56 -5.38 -7.91
C VAL A 30 22.15 -4.73 -6.59
N SER A 31 22.74 -3.58 -6.25
CA SER A 31 22.40 -2.83 -5.03
C SER A 31 20.95 -2.34 -5.05
N GLN A 32 20.48 -1.77 -6.17
CA GLN A 32 19.10 -1.36 -6.34
C GLN A 32 18.13 -2.55 -6.25
N TYR A 33 18.47 -3.66 -6.89
CA TYR A 33 17.67 -4.89 -6.84
C TYR A 33 17.58 -5.45 -5.42
N LEU A 34 18.68 -5.48 -4.68
CA LEU A 34 18.70 -5.93 -3.28
C LEU A 34 17.91 -4.97 -2.36
N GLN A 35 17.93 -3.66 -2.62
CA GLN A 35 17.12 -2.69 -1.87
C GLN A 35 15.62 -2.92 -2.08
N THR A 36 15.19 -3.26 -3.30
CA THR A 36 13.76 -3.57 -3.55
C THR A 36 13.31 -4.84 -2.86
N MET A 37 14.21 -5.78 -2.59
CA MET A 37 13.96 -7.04 -1.88
C MET A 37 13.78 -6.86 -0.36
N GLN A 38 14.23 -5.73 0.21
CA GLN A 38 14.07 -5.48 1.64
C GLN A 38 12.64 -5.07 1.99
N MET A 39 12.07 -5.74 2.98
CA MET A 39 10.79 -5.35 3.56
C MET A 39 10.94 -4.06 4.36
N LYS A 40 10.18 -3.01 4.00
CA LYS A 40 10.15 -1.72 4.70
C LYS A 40 8.79 -1.51 5.35
N ARG A 41 8.76 -1.28 6.65
CA ARG A 41 7.56 -0.85 7.37
C ARG A 41 7.31 0.63 7.11
N ILE A 42 6.04 0.99 6.94
CA ILE A 42 5.59 2.37 6.76
C ILE A 42 5.01 2.88 8.07
N GLU A 43 5.46 4.06 8.45
CA GLU A 43 4.91 4.87 9.54
C GLU A 43 4.65 6.28 9.03
N THR A 44 3.45 6.81 9.30
CA THR A 44 3.05 8.18 8.92
C THR A 44 2.10 8.77 9.96
N PRO A 45 2.19 10.09 10.23
CA PRO A 45 1.20 10.80 11.04
C PRO A 45 -0.15 10.99 10.30
N ASP A 46 -0.22 10.75 8.98
CA ASP A 46 -1.41 10.94 8.16
C ASP A 46 -2.34 9.72 8.17
N ALA A 47 -2.04 8.71 8.99
CA ALA A 47 -2.91 7.58 9.27
C ALA A 47 -2.86 7.23 10.76
N PRO A 48 -3.90 6.59 11.32
CA PRO A 48 -3.94 6.20 12.72
C PRO A 48 -2.76 5.31 13.11
N LYS A 49 -2.22 5.52 14.32
CA LYS A 49 -1.21 4.62 14.88
C LYS A 49 -1.81 3.22 15.06
N PRO A 50 -1.03 2.16 14.77
CA PRO A 50 -1.49 0.79 15.00
C PRO A 50 -1.90 0.57 16.45
N ALA A 51 -3.12 0.07 16.65
CA ALA A 51 -3.64 -0.27 17.98
C ALA A 51 -3.23 -1.68 18.44
N GLY A 52 -2.52 -2.44 17.60
CA GLY A 52 -2.12 -3.83 17.85
C GLY A 52 -0.76 -4.15 17.28
N HIS A 53 -0.46 -5.44 17.14
CA HIS A 53 0.83 -5.94 16.64
C HIS A 53 0.86 -6.01 15.10
N TYR A 54 0.85 -4.86 14.44
CA TYR A 54 0.94 -4.71 12.97
C TYR A 54 1.55 -3.36 12.61
N SER A 55 1.94 -3.19 11.34
CA SER A 55 2.39 -1.91 10.77
C SER A 55 1.24 -1.24 10.01
N GLN A 56 1.26 0.09 9.85
CA GLN A 56 0.28 0.79 9.00
C GLN A 56 0.34 0.29 7.55
N GLY A 57 1.54 -0.01 7.07
CA GLY A 57 1.77 -0.63 5.77
C GLY A 57 3.15 -1.25 5.69
N VAL A 58 3.36 -2.06 4.66
CA VAL A 58 4.64 -2.71 4.37
C VAL A 58 4.95 -2.57 2.88
N VAL A 59 6.16 -2.13 2.54
CA VAL A 59 6.67 -2.13 1.17
C VAL A 59 7.58 -3.33 0.96
N HIS A 60 7.37 -4.05 -0.12
CA HIS A 60 8.23 -5.15 -0.58
C HIS A 60 8.11 -5.32 -2.10
N ASN A 61 9.23 -5.47 -2.78
CA ASN A 61 9.31 -5.71 -4.23
C ASN A 61 8.48 -4.71 -5.07
N GLY A 62 8.58 -3.41 -4.75
CA GLY A 62 7.87 -2.37 -5.50
C GLY A 62 6.36 -2.33 -5.26
N LEU A 63 5.85 -3.05 -4.24
CA LEU A 63 4.47 -3.02 -3.82
C LEU A 63 4.34 -2.50 -2.39
N VAL A 64 3.32 -1.71 -2.12
CA VAL A 64 2.88 -1.36 -0.77
C VAL A 64 1.60 -2.13 -0.43
N PHE A 65 1.61 -2.78 0.72
CA PHE A 65 0.48 -3.45 1.35
C PHE A 65 0.01 -2.57 2.49
N VAL A 66 -1.19 -2.00 2.38
CA VAL A 66 -1.80 -1.12 3.38
C VAL A 66 -2.69 -1.96 4.27
N SER A 67 -2.46 -1.93 5.58
CA SER A 67 -3.30 -2.61 6.57
C SER A 67 -4.70 -2.02 6.62
N GLY A 68 -5.68 -2.79 7.10
CA GLY A 68 -7.06 -2.35 7.26
C GLY A 68 -7.17 -1.02 8.00
N GLN A 69 -7.87 -0.08 7.40
CA GLN A 69 -8.10 1.27 7.92
C GLN A 69 -9.56 1.46 8.29
N LEU A 70 -9.80 1.86 9.52
CA LEU A 70 -11.08 2.28 10.06
C LEU A 70 -11.20 3.81 10.00
N ALA A 71 -12.40 4.34 10.21
CA ALA A 71 -12.67 5.78 10.20
C ALA A 71 -12.19 6.49 11.48
N ILE A 72 -10.91 6.41 11.79
CA ILE A 72 -10.26 7.06 12.91
C ILE A 72 -9.49 8.27 12.40
N ASP A 73 -9.71 9.44 12.98
CA ASP A 73 -8.93 10.65 12.67
C ASP A 73 -7.49 10.48 13.19
N PRO A 74 -6.47 10.55 12.34
CA PRO A 74 -5.09 10.32 12.74
C PRO A 74 -4.52 11.40 13.67
N LYS A 75 -5.09 12.61 13.66
CA LYS A 75 -4.60 13.75 14.45
C LYS A 75 -5.16 13.74 15.86
N THR A 76 -6.43 13.40 16.01
CA THR A 76 -7.14 13.45 17.30
C THR A 76 -7.32 12.08 17.95
N GLY A 77 -7.26 10.99 17.15
CA GLY A 77 -7.62 9.64 17.58
C GLY A 77 -9.14 9.43 17.69
N GLU A 78 -9.94 10.41 17.25
CA GLU A 78 -11.39 10.34 17.32
C GLU A 78 -11.93 9.25 16.36
N LYS A 79 -12.85 8.43 16.88
CA LYS A 79 -13.57 7.43 16.12
C LYS A 79 -14.78 8.10 15.46
N LYS A 80 -14.76 8.30 14.15
CA LYS A 80 -15.87 8.86 13.40
C LYS A 80 -16.93 7.78 13.18
N LEU A 81 -17.90 7.72 14.05
CA LEU A 81 -19.00 6.74 13.99
C LEU A 81 -20.28 7.33 13.36
N GLY A 82 -20.14 8.36 12.53
CA GLY A 82 -21.22 8.98 11.78
C GLY A 82 -21.75 8.10 10.65
N SER A 83 -22.18 8.73 9.55
CA SER A 83 -22.72 8.01 8.40
C SER A 83 -21.70 7.12 7.71
N ILE A 84 -22.15 6.18 6.90
CA ILE A 84 -21.25 5.31 6.12
C ILE A 84 -20.39 6.12 5.14
N GLU A 85 -20.92 7.22 4.62
CA GLU A 85 -20.20 8.12 3.71
C GLU A 85 -19.03 8.78 4.42
N GLU A 86 -19.26 9.35 5.63
CA GLU A 86 -18.21 9.96 6.45
C GLU A 86 -17.15 8.93 6.85
N GLN A 87 -17.57 7.71 7.21
CA GLN A 87 -16.64 6.64 7.55
C GLN A 87 -15.82 6.20 6.35
N THR A 88 -16.43 6.08 5.18
CA THR A 88 -15.72 5.70 3.94
C THR A 88 -14.70 6.76 3.55
N GLU A 89 -15.06 8.05 3.62
CA GLU A 89 -14.11 9.14 3.34
C GLU A 89 -12.90 9.11 4.27
N GLN A 90 -13.13 8.96 5.56
CA GLN A 90 -12.03 8.93 6.52
C GLN A 90 -11.14 7.69 6.35
N ALA A 91 -11.72 6.51 6.15
CA ALA A 91 -10.96 5.29 5.92
C ALA A 91 -10.11 5.38 4.64
N LEU A 92 -10.68 5.91 3.54
CA LEU A 92 -9.94 6.18 2.31
C LEU A 92 -8.82 7.21 2.53
N SER A 93 -9.09 8.29 3.26
CA SER A 93 -8.06 9.29 3.60
C SER A 93 -6.86 8.66 4.35
N ASN A 94 -7.13 7.75 5.28
CA ASN A 94 -6.10 7.03 6.03
C ASN A 94 -5.29 6.10 5.12
N VAL A 95 -5.96 5.36 4.21
CA VAL A 95 -5.30 4.55 3.18
C VAL A 95 -4.38 5.42 2.33
N HIS A 96 -4.85 6.59 1.88
CA HIS A 96 -4.08 7.52 1.06
C HIS A 96 -2.82 8.02 1.79
N GLY A 97 -2.94 8.38 3.07
CA GLY A 97 -1.80 8.79 3.88
C GLY A 97 -0.68 7.74 3.91
N ILE A 98 -1.04 6.46 4.02
CA ILE A 98 -0.08 5.35 4.02
C ILE A 98 0.51 5.15 2.61
N LEU A 99 -0.31 5.19 1.55
CA LEU A 99 0.15 5.09 0.16
C LEU A 99 1.20 6.17 -0.13
N LYS A 100 0.91 7.44 0.19
CA LYS A 100 1.84 8.56 -0.02
C LYS A 100 3.14 8.40 0.76
N ALA A 101 3.08 7.97 2.00
CA ALA A 101 4.28 7.70 2.81
C ALA A 101 5.13 6.55 2.24
N ALA A 102 4.52 5.65 1.48
CA ALA A 102 5.21 4.57 0.78
C ALA A 102 5.79 5.00 -0.58
N GLY A 103 5.49 6.20 -1.10
CA GLY A 103 5.85 6.64 -2.46
C GLY A 103 4.90 6.15 -3.55
N SER A 104 3.64 5.92 -3.17
CA SER A 104 2.52 5.56 -4.05
C SER A 104 1.47 6.70 -4.06
N ASP A 105 0.44 6.57 -4.88
CA ASP A 105 -0.73 7.47 -4.91
C ASP A 105 -1.95 6.71 -5.45
N TRP A 106 -3.11 7.39 -5.55
CA TRP A 106 -4.35 6.79 -6.01
C TRP A 106 -4.23 6.12 -7.39
N ASP A 107 -3.56 6.74 -8.33
CA ASP A 107 -3.33 6.22 -9.70
C ASP A 107 -2.47 4.96 -9.75
N LYS A 108 -1.75 4.65 -8.66
CA LYS A 108 -0.90 3.46 -8.51
C LYS A 108 -1.55 2.34 -7.69
N VAL A 109 -2.79 2.53 -7.22
CA VAL A 109 -3.51 1.46 -6.50
C VAL A 109 -3.86 0.33 -7.46
N LEU A 110 -3.47 -0.88 -7.12
CA LEU A 110 -3.71 -2.09 -7.89
C LEU A 110 -4.97 -2.83 -7.43
N LYS A 111 -5.18 -2.87 -6.12
CA LYS A 111 -6.31 -3.58 -5.51
C LYS A 111 -6.78 -2.88 -4.24
N MET A 112 -8.09 -2.92 -4.00
CA MET A 112 -8.70 -2.55 -2.74
C MET A 112 -9.69 -3.63 -2.30
N THR A 113 -9.70 -3.90 -0.98
CA THR A 113 -10.73 -4.71 -0.34
C THR A 113 -11.45 -3.84 0.68
N LEU A 114 -12.78 -3.79 0.57
CA LEU A 114 -13.65 -3.04 1.47
C LEU A 114 -14.50 -4.04 2.24
N TYR A 115 -14.34 -4.09 3.54
CA TYR A 115 -15.17 -4.89 4.45
C TYR A 115 -16.30 -4.00 4.95
N VAL A 116 -17.54 -4.44 4.79
CA VAL A 116 -18.73 -3.67 5.20
C VAL A 116 -19.56 -4.49 6.18
N SER A 117 -20.07 -3.85 7.22
CA SER A 117 -20.90 -4.51 8.23
C SER A 117 -22.29 -4.94 7.72
N ASP A 118 -22.75 -4.32 6.62
CA ASP A 118 -24.01 -4.64 5.94
C ASP A 118 -23.85 -4.40 4.43
N ILE A 119 -24.21 -5.38 3.61
CA ILE A 119 -24.13 -5.29 2.14
C ILE A 119 -25.05 -4.19 1.57
N ASN A 120 -26.10 -3.83 2.26
CA ASN A 120 -26.99 -2.74 1.85
C ASN A 120 -26.30 -1.36 1.83
N LEU A 121 -25.15 -1.22 2.49
CA LEU A 121 -24.33 -0.01 2.48
C LEU A 121 -23.53 0.16 1.17
N TRP A 122 -23.49 -0.86 0.31
CA TRP A 122 -22.66 -0.88 -0.90
C TRP A 122 -22.88 0.35 -1.80
N GLY A 123 -24.12 0.81 -1.96
CA GLY A 123 -24.46 1.96 -2.81
C GLY A 123 -23.75 3.23 -2.36
N SER A 124 -23.94 3.62 -1.10
CA SER A 124 -23.32 4.80 -0.49
C SER A 124 -21.79 4.71 -0.47
N VAL A 125 -21.25 3.53 -0.15
CA VAL A 125 -19.79 3.29 -0.22
C VAL A 125 -19.27 3.52 -1.62
N ASN A 126 -19.98 3.01 -2.64
CA ASN A 126 -19.56 3.13 -4.04
C ASN A 126 -19.58 4.58 -4.55
N GLU A 127 -20.53 5.41 -4.10
CA GLU A 127 -20.60 6.83 -4.44
C GLU A 127 -19.37 7.59 -3.91
N VAL A 128 -19.00 7.37 -2.65
CA VAL A 128 -17.81 7.96 -2.06
C VAL A 128 -16.54 7.47 -2.77
N TYR A 129 -16.47 6.17 -3.03
CA TYR A 129 -15.33 5.54 -3.69
C TYR A 129 -15.08 6.15 -5.08
N ILE A 130 -16.14 6.34 -5.90
CA ILE A 130 -16.04 6.99 -7.22
C ILE A 130 -15.55 8.42 -7.08
N ARG A 131 -16.08 9.19 -6.14
CA ARG A 131 -15.68 10.58 -5.91
C ARG A 131 -14.20 10.72 -5.54
N VAL A 132 -13.67 9.78 -4.74
CA VAL A 132 -12.28 9.83 -4.26
C VAL A 132 -11.30 9.32 -5.29
N LEU A 133 -11.58 8.22 -6.00
CA LEU A 133 -10.66 7.63 -6.96
C LEU A 133 -10.80 8.19 -8.39
N GLY A 134 -11.89 8.88 -8.69
CA GLY A 134 -12.15 9.47 -10.01
C GLY A 134 -12.15 8.42 -11.12
N GLU A 135 -11.33 8.65 -12.13
CA GLU A 135 -11.22 7.75 -13.30
C GLU A 135 -10.41 6.48 -13.02
N HIS A 136 -9.62 6.44 -11.95
CA HIS A 136 -8.83 5.25 -11.63
C HIS A 136 -9.71 4.11 -11.12
N ARG A 137 -9.53 2.92 -11.70
CA ARG A 137 -10.36 1.73 -11.44
C ARG A 137 -9.52 0.51 -11.07
N PRO A 138 -9.03 0.43 -9.83
CA PRO A 138 -8.27 -0.72 -9.37
C PRO A 138 -9.16 -1.97 -9.27
N ALA A 139 -8.53 -3.15 -9.24
CA ALA A 139 -9.25 -4.36 -8.85
C ALA A 139 -9.87 -4.19 -7.47
N ARG A 140 -11.17 -4.55 -7.29
CA ARG A 140 -11.88 -4.31 -6.04
C ARG A 140 -12.74 -5.50 -5.62
N ALA A 141 -12.80 -5.73 -4.31
CA ALA A 141 -13.84 -6.54 -3.67
C ALA A 141 -14.55 -5.72 -2.59
N VAL A 142 -15.87 -5.88 -2.47
CA VAL A 142 -16.67 -5.40 -1.34
C VAL A 142 -17.24 -6.63 -0.66
N ILE A 143 -16.88 -6.84 0.61
CA ILE A 143 -17.13 -8.08 1.35
C ILE A 143 -18.00 -7.75 2.56
N PRO A 144 -19.24 -8.26 2.64
CA PRO A 144 -20.01 -8.18 3.86
C PRO A 144 -19.34 -9.06 4.93
N CYS A 145 -19.12 -8.50 6.11
CA CYS A 145 -18.50 -9.19 7.24
C CYS A 145 -19.37 -9.07 8.49
N GLY A 146 -18.96 -9.73 9.56
CA GLY A 146 -19.55 -9.52 10.88
C GLY A 146 -19.23 -8.14 11.45
N PRO A 147 -19.62 -7.85 12.71
CA PRO A 147 -19.36 -6.56 13.35
C PRO A 147 -17.87 -6.20 13.30
N LEU A 148 -17.57 -5.00 12.82
CA LEU A 148 -16.24 -4.42 12.86
C LEU A 148 -15.93 -3.83 14.25
N HIS A 149 -14.64 -3.66 14.55
CA HIS A 149 -14.20 -3.08 15.81
C HIS A 149 -14.89 -1.73 16.09
N TYR A 150 -15.22 -1.49 17.32
CA TYR A 150 -15.81 -0.23 17.83
C TYR A 150 -17.14 0.16 17.19
N GLY A 151 -17.80 -0.72 16.44
CA GLY A 151 -19.07 -0.41 15.76
C GLY A 151 -18.90 0.34 14.43
N PHE A 152 -17.70 0.34 13.85
CA PHE A 152 -17.49 0.85 12.51
C PHE A 152 -18.30 0.08 11.47
N LEU A 153 -18.69 0.78 10.41
CA LEU A 153 -19.49 0.23 9.31
C LEU A 153 -18.62 -0.25 8.14
N ILE A 154 -17.36 0.22 8.07
CA ILE A 154 -16.44 -0.08 6.98
C ILE A 154 -14.99 -0.16 7.48
N GLU A 155 -14.23 -1.06 6.86
CA GLU A 155 -12.77 -1.14 6.94
C GLU A 155 -12.21 -1.31 5.52
N ILE A 156 -11.06 -0.69 5.22
CA ILE A 156 -10.49 -0.68 3.88
C ILE A 156 -9.01 -1.03 3.93
N GLU A 157 -8.60 -2.00 3.11
CA GLU A 157 -7.20 -2.32 2.83
C GLU A 157 -6.87 -2.09 1.35
N ALA A 158 -5.59 -1.89 1.04
CA ALA A 158 -5.15 -1.65 -0.34
C ALA A 158 -3.78 -2.26 -0.64
N ILE A 159 -3.56 -2.51 -1.92
CA ILE A 159 -2.25 -2.84 -2.50
C ILE A 159 -1.99 -1.82 -3.60
N GLY A 160 -0.85 -1.14 -3.56
CA GLY A 160 -0.42 -0.18 -4.56
C GLY A 160 0.99 -0.47 -5.08
N ALA A 161 1.30 0.03 -6.27
CA ALA A 161 2.67 0.04 -6.78
C ALA A 161 3.46 1.21 -6.14
N VAL A 162 4.75 1.00 -5.91
CA VAL A 162 5.70 1.99 -5.39
C VAL A 162 6.77 2.23 -6.45
N GLY A 163 7.20 3.48 -6.61
CA GLY A 163 8.19 3.88 -7.61
C GLY A 163 7.59 4.76 -8.70
N GLU A 164 8.46 5.23 -9.59
CA GLU A 164 8.11 6.07 -10.74
C GLU A 164 7.27 5.34 -11.78
#